data_35253c6ced0c964352bdb61ae20ceba2
#
_entry.id   35253c6ced0c964352bdb61ae20ceba2
#
_cell.length_a   1.000
_cell.length_b   1.000
_cell.length_c   1.000
_cell.angle_alpha   90.00
_cell.angle_beta   90.00
_cell.angle_gamma   90.00
#
_symmetry.space_group_name_H-M   'P 1'
#
loop_
_entity.id
_entity.type
_entity.pdbx_description
1 polymer ?
#
loop_
_entity_poly.entity_id
_entity_poly.type
_entity_poly.pdbx_seq_one_letter_code
_entity_poly.pdbx_strand_id
1 'polypeptide(L)'
;MAKAPSTKKSLERPVTPEDKKKALDAAIAQIEKQFGAGSVMRMGEKTTLNVESIPTGSIGLDMALGIGGLPKGRIIEIFGPESGGKTTVTLHAIAEAQKRGGIAAFVDVEHALDPVYAKALGVDVDQLIVSQPDTGEQALDIMEALVRSGAIDIIVLDSVAAMVTKAEIEGDMGDTFVGVQARLMSAAMKKLTAVISKSNTVAIFINQVREKIGIMFGNPETTPGGRALKFYASVRIEVRKGEAIKDGADTIGNRTKCKVIKNKVAPPFKSCEFDMIFGHGISRTGEVLDYAIELDIIKKSGAWFSYNDMRIGQGRENTKKFLDDNPDVMKEIEDKIWASAEKLDYDANGEEEESTESAAAEPAPAPEAPVSDADAPAGDKAKRGRPKKSSVVVAADDDFDEFAIDEIDAD
;
A
#
# COMPACT_ATOMS: atom_id res chain seq x y z
N MET A 1 8.07 44.04 45.97
CA MET A 1 8.57 44.27 44.61
C MET A 1 7.47 43.80 43.63
N ALA A 2 6.84 44.73 42.94
CA ALA A 2 5.70 44.46 42.05
C ALA A 2 6.21 43.84 40.75
N LYS A 3 5.62 42.70 40.34
CA LYS A 3 5.82 42.05 39.03
C LYS A 3 5.21 42.93 37.96
N ALA A 4 6.02 43.35 36.98
CA ALA A 4 5.59 44.10 35.81
C ALA A 4 4.64 43.23 34.94
N PRO A 5 3.58 43.81 34.35
CA PRO A 5 2.65 43.07 33.53
C PRO A 5 3.31 42.65 32.20
N SER A 6 3.26 41.37 31.86
CA SER A 6 3.67 40.85 30.55
C SER A 6 2.71 41.38 29.50
N THR A 7 3.14 42.35 28.70
CA THR A 7 2.41 42.80 27.52
C THR A 7 2.33 41.63 26.51
N LYS A 8 1.17 41.02 26.39
CA LYS A 8 0.83 40.17 25.24
C LYS A 8 0.89 41.06 23.98
N LYS A 9 1.95 40.94 23.17
CA LYS A 9 1.99 41.53 21.83
C LYS A 9 0.77 41.06 21.05
N SER A 10 -0.14 41.94 20.74
CA SER A 10 -1.22 41.68 19.79
C SER A 10 -0.60 41.29 18.45
N LEU A 11 -1.06 40.17 17.88
CA LEU A 11 -0.70 39.77 16.52
C LEU A 11 -1.32 40.77 15.55
N GLU A 12 -0.53 41.78 15.16
CA GLU A 12 -0.91 42.68 14.05
C GLU A 12 -0.84 41.89 12.74
N ARG A 13 -1.96 41.78 12.04
CA ARG A 13 -2.04 41.10 10.75
C ARG A 13 -1.38 41.99 9.69
N PRO A 14 -0.34 41.51 8.97
CA PRO A 14 0.22 42.26 7.85
C PRO A 14 -0.83 42.49 6.77
N VAL A 15 -1.03 43.72 6.35
CA VAL A 15 -2.13 44.14 5.46
C VAL A 15 -1.72 44.04 3.99
N THR A 16 -0.46 44.36 3.66
CA THR A 16 0.01 44.33 2.27
C THR A 16 0.62 42.95 1.90
N PRO A 17 0.62 42.59 0.60
CA PRO A 17 1.29 41.38 0.14
C PRO A 17 2.80 41.35 0.48
N GLU A 18 3.46 42.52 0.44
CA GLU A 18 4.88 42.64 0.77
C GLU A 18 5.15 42.44 2.26
N ASP A 19 4.30 42.98 3.14
CA ASP A 19 4.43 42.79 4.58
C ASP A 19 4.15 41.33 4.96
N LYS A 20 3.21 40.62 4.28
CA LYS A 20 2.95 39.22 4.45
C LYS A 20 4.18 38.37 4.07
N LYS A 21 4.83 38.70 2.95
CA LYS A 21 6.03 38.00 2.51
C LYS A 21 7.18 38.19 3.49
N LYS A 22 7.45 39.42 3.95
CA LYS A 22 8.51 39.72 4.95
C LYS A 22 8.25 39.00 6.26
N ALA A 23 7.00 39.00 6.75
CA ALA A 23 6.62 38.31 7.98
C ALA A 23 6.79 36.78 7.86
N LEU A 24 6.45 36.20 6.70
CA LEU A 24 6.62 34.76 6.42
C LEU A 24 8.11 34.40 6.34
N ASP A 25 8.92 35.18 5.61
CA ASP A 25 10.36 34.91 5.47
C ASP A 25 11.07 35.00 6.84
N ALA A 26 10.68 35.97 7.69
CA ALA A 26 11.19 36.08 9.07
C ALA A 26 10.77 34.86 9.93
N ALA A 27 9.53 34.38 9.79
CA ALA A 27 9.06 33.20 10.50
C ALA A 27 9.80 31.93 10.05
N ILE A 28 10.03 31.76 8.73
CA ILE A 28 10.80 30.64 8.17
C ILE A 28 12.23 30.66 8.73
N ALA A 29 12.91 31.79 8.68
CA ALA A 29 14.26 31.92 9.21
C ALA A 29 14.34 31.62 10.73
N GLN A 30 13.31 32.01 11.51
CA GLN A 30 13.25 31.70 12.93
C GLN A 30 13.04 30.20 13.17
N ILE A 31 12.18 29.52 12.38
CA ILE A 31 11.93 28.07 12.44
C ILE A 31 13.23 27.32 12.10
N GLU A 32 13.90 27.69 11.01
CA GLU A 32 15.16 27.05 10.61
C GLU A 32 16.27 27.22 11.65
N LYS A 33 16.32 28.36 12.32
CA LYS A 33 17.26 28.59 13.43
C LYS A 33 16.94 27.72 14.65
N GLN A 34 15.68 27.43 14.90
CA GLN A 34 15.24 26.67 16.07
C GLN A 34 15.26 25.16 15.83
N PHE A 35 14.89 24.71 14.65
CA PHE A 35 14.66 23.29 14.30
C PHE A 35 15.65 22.74 13.26
N GLY A 36 16.53 23.58 12.71
CA GLY A 36 17.49 23.21 11.69
C GLY A 36 17.06 23.60 10.27
N ALA A 37 18.04 23.73 9.37
CA ALA A 37 17.81 24.04 7.97
C ALA A 37 16.95 22.96 7.31
N GLY A 38 15.96 23.38 6.49
CA GLY A 38 15.04 22.48 5.80
C GLY A 38 13.85 22.00 6.65
N SER A 39 13.65 22.54 7.87
CA SER A 39 12.47 22.27 8.70
C SER A 39 11.18 22.78 8.07
N VAL A 40 11.28 23.79 7.22
CA VAL A 40 10.20 24.34 6.38
C VAL A 40 10.71 24.50 4.96
N MET A 41 9.93 24.07 3.97
CA MET A 41 10.28 24.21 2.56
C MET A 41 9.06 24.64 1.74
N ARG A 42 9.29 25.36 0.66
CA ARG A 42 8.25 25.65 -0.35
C ARG A 42 8.25 24.52 -1.37
N MET A 43 7.11 23.88 -1.62
CA MET A 43 7.02 22.74 -2.54
C MET A 43 7.49 23.07 -3.97
N GLY A 44 7.36 24.32 -4.43
CA GLY A 44 7.83 24.74 -5.74
C GLY A 44 9.35 24.91 -5.86
N GLU A 45 10.11 24.92 -4.76
CA GLU A 45 11.57 25.07 -4.79
C GLU A 45 12.33 23.74 -4.95
N LYS A 46 11.67 22.60 -4.66
CA LYS A 46 12.16 21.27 -4.98
C LYS A 46 11.27 20.64 -6.04
N THR A 47 11.66 20.80 -7.27
CA THR A 47 11.11 20.05 -8.41
C THR A 47 11.33 18.56 -8.15
N THR A 48 10.23 17.81 -8.04
CA THR A 48 10.17 16.37 -7.79
C THR A 48 10.74 15.91 -6.45
N LEU A 49 9.87 15.59 -5.50
CA LEU A 49 10.17 14.63 -4.43
C LEU A 49 10.37 13.26 -5.09
N ASN A 50 11.57 13.03 -5.65
CA ASN A 50 11.92 11.73 -6.18
C ASN A 50 12.03 10.77 -4.99
N VAL A 51 10.97 10.01 -4.72
CA VAL A 51 10.96 9.03 -3.65
C VAL A 51 11.76 7.83 -4.15
N GLU A 52 12.93 7.59 -3.56
CA GLU A 52 13.70 6.39 -3.85
C GLU A 52 12.88 5.13 -3.57
N SER A 53 13.08 4.08 -4.36
CA SER A 53 12.36 2.82 -4.23
C SER A 53 13.28 1.61 -4.28
N ILE A 54 12.81 0.50 -3.72
CA ILE A 54 13.39 -0.84 -3.86
C ILE A 54 12.44 -1.64 -4.76
N PRO A 55 12.90 -2.18 -5.90
CA PRO A 55 12.07 -3.02 -6.75
C PRO A 55 11.53 -4.24 -6.01
N THR A 56 10.38 -4.70 -6.45
CA THR A 56 9.72 -5.88 -5.87
C THR A 56 10.22 -7.20 -6.47
N GLY A 57 10.93 -7.14 -7.60
CA GLY A 57 11.27 -8.31 -8.41
C GLY A 57 10.24 -8.64 -9.48
N SER A 58 9.05 -8.00 -9.44
CA SER A 58 8.01 -8.08 -10.46
C SER A 58 7.94 -6.74 -11.21
N ILE A 59 8.10 -6.77 -12.53
CA ILE A 59 7.99 -5.60 -13.40
C ILE A 59 6.58 -5.00 -13.31
N GLY A 60 5.57 -5.85 -13.35
CA GLY A 60 4.19 -5.42 -13.28
C GLY A 60 3.83 -4.74 -11.96
N LEU A 61 4.33 -5.28 -10.84
CA LEU A 61 4.08 -4.65 -9.54
C LEU A 61 4.83 -3.33 -9.40
N ASP A 62 6.05 -3.26 -9.90
CA ASP A 62 6.85 -2.03 -9.90
C ASP A 62 6.21 -0.92 -10.73
N MET A 63 5.64 -1.24 -11.91
CA MET A 63 4.83 -0.33 -12.72
C MET A 63 3.52 0.06 -12.02
N ALA A 64 2.83 -0.89 -11.37
CA ALA A 64 1.61 -0.60 -10.63
C ALA A 64 1.84 0.33 -9.42
N LEU A 65 3.03 0.27 -8.83
CA LEU A 65 3.45 1.18 -7.75
C LEU A 65 3.78 2.60 -8.25
N GLY A 66 4.06 2.79 -9.53
CA GLY A 66 4.23 4.07 -10.20
C GLY A 66 5.55 4.80 -9.93
N ILE A 67 6.43 4.23 -9.10
CA ILE A 67 7.77 4.75 -8.77
C ILE A 67 8.87 3.70 -8.96
N GLY A 68 8.55 2.60 -9.66
CA GLY A 68 9.49 1.52 -9.93
C GLY A 68 9.83 0.64 -8.74
N GLY A 69 8.98 0.57 -7.72
CA GLY A 69 9.18 -0.29 -6.55
C GLY A 69 8.55 0.22 -5.25
N LEU A 70 8.97 -0.37 -4.15
CA LEU A 70 8.52 -0.05 -2.78
C LEU A 70 9.18 1.24 -2.28
N PRO A 71 8.43 2.26 -1.83
CA PRO A 71 8.98 3.56 -1.42
C PRO A 71 9.85 3.43 -0.17
N LYS A 72 11.08 3.96 -0.22
CA LYS A 72 11.96 4.08 0.95
C LYS A 72 11.41 5.07 1.97
N GLY A 73 11.70 4.84 3.23
CA GLY A 73 11.25 5.68 4.36
C GLY A 73 9.75 5.58 4.62
N ARG A 74 9.08 4.50 4.17
CA ARG A 74 7.63 4.33 4.25
C ARG A 74 7.22 2.97 4.82
N ILE A 75 6.04 2.96 5.45
CA ILE A 75 5.36 1.76 5.89
C ILE A 75 4.51 1.23 4.75
N ILE A 76 4.62 -0.07 4.48
CA ILE A 76 3.91 -0.80 3.45
C ILE A 76 3.17 -1.96 4.12
N GLU A 77 1.90 -2.16 3.79
CA GLU A 77 1.14 -3.34 4.18
C GLU A 77 0.93 -4.24 2.95
N ILE A 78 1.38 -5.50 3.04
CA ILE A 78 1.10 -6.54 2.05
C ILE A 78 0.14 -7.52 2.71
N PHE A 79 -1.07 -7.67 2.15
CA PHE A 79 -2.11 -8.46 2.78
C PHE A 79 -2.90 -9.30 1.77
N GLY A 80 -3.58 -10.33 2.26
CA GLY A 80 -4.39 -11.22 1.44
C GLY A 80 -4.62 -12.56 2.12
N PRO A 81 -5.34 -13.49 1.46
CA PRO A 81 -5.57 -14.85 1.96
C PRO A 81 -4.29 -15.62 2.22
N GLU A 82 -4.40 -16.70 2.98
CA GLU A 82 -3.30 -17.64 3.17
C GLU A 82 -2.85 -18.24 1.83
N SER A 83 -1.56 -18.61 1.74
CA SER A 83 -0.96 -19.16 0.51
C SER A 83 -1.14 -18.28 -0.75
N GLY A 84 -1.40 -16.98 -0.58
CA GLY A 84 -1.51 -16.02 -1.69
C GLY A 84 -0.18 -15.58 -2.29
N GLY A 85 0.96 -15.91 -1.67
CA GLY A 85 2.30 -15.52 -2.12
C GLY A 85 2.83 -14.23 -1.47
N LYS A 86 2.26 -13.77 -0.36
CA LYS A 86 2.70 -12.55 0.35
C LYS A 86 4.17 -12.60 0.76
N THR A 87 4.57 -13.65 1.47
CA THR A 87 5.97 -13.88 1.89
C THR A 87 6.90 -14.01 0.70
N THR A 88 6.46 -14.68 -0.38
CA THR A 88 7.26 -14.80 -1.62
C THR A 88 7.55 -13.45 -2.24
N VAL A 89 6.56 -12.58 -2.38
CA VAL A 89 6.74 -11.20 -2.91
C VAL A 89 7.71 -10.41 -2.03
N THR A 90 7.62 -10.54 -0.70
CA THR A 90 8.54 -9.82 0.20
C THR A 90 9.96 -10.37 0.14
N LEU A 91 10.15 -11.68 -0.01
CA LEU A 91 11.48 -12.29 -0.17
C LEU A 91 12.13 -11.85 -1.49
N HIS A 92 11.37 -11.73 -2.59
CA HIS A 92 11.90 -11.13 -3.81
C HIS A 92 12.34 -9.68 -3.61
N ALA A 93 11.55 -8.87 -2.90
CA ALA A 93 11.94 -7.49 -2.58
C ALA A 93 13.21 -7.43 -1.71
N ILE A 94 13.39 -8.37 -0.76
CA ILE A 94 14.63 -8.52 0.01
C ILE A 94 15.81 -8.84 -0.92
N ALA A 95 15.64 -9.82 -1.83
CA ALA A 95 16.68 -10.19 -2.78
C ALA A 95 17.07 -9.00 -3.66
N GLU A 96 16.12 -8.20 -4.13
CA GLU A 96 16.39 -6.99 -4.91
C GLU A 96 17.09 -5.90 -4.09
N ALA A 97 16.78 -5.75 -2.80
CA ALA A 97 17.52 -4.86 -1.90
C ALA A 97 18.98 -5.29 -1.73
N GLN A 98 19.20 -6.58 -1.46
CA GLN A 98 20.55 -7.15 -1.27
C GLN A 98 21.41 -7.09 -2.56
N LYS A 99 20.83 -7.34 -3.74
CA LYS A 99 21.52 -7.17 -5.05
C LYS A 99 22.05 -5.74 -5.25
N ARG A 100 21.44 -4.74 -4.60
CA ARG A 100 21.85 -3.33 -4.62
C ARG A 100 22.79 -2.95 -3.48
N GLY A 101 23.25 -3.94 -2.70
CA GLY A 101 24.13 -3.75 -1.56
C GLY A 101 23.41 -3.30 -0.29
N GLY A 102 22.06 -3.38 -0.26
CA GLY A 102 21.26 -3.03 0.91
C GLY A 102 21.24 -4.14 1.96
N ILE A 103 21.06 -3.73 3.22
CA ILE A 103 20.95 -4.64 4.37
C ILE A 103 19.47 -4.91 4.65
N ALA A 104 19.12 -6.21 4.75
CA ALA A 104 17.76 -6.67 4.97
C ALA A 104 17.60 -7.33 6.34
N ALA A 105 16.43 -7.11 6.96
CA ALA A 105 16.03 -7.78 8.19
C ALA A 105 14.64 -8.41 8.05
N PHE A 106 14.45 -9.57 8.70
CA PHE A 106 13.19 -10.32 8.71
C PHE A 106 12.80 -10.67 10.15
N VAL A 107 11.67 -10.15 10.60
CA VAL A 107 11.09 -10.46 11.91
C VAL A 107 10.01 -11.51 11.69
N ASP A 108 10.37 -12.76 11.95
CA ASP A 108 9.57 -13.95 11.72
C ASP A 108 8.74 -14.32 12.97
N VAL A 109 7.54 -13.79 13.04
CA VAL A 109 6.59 -14.07 14.14
C VAL A 109 5.84 -15.39 13.93
N GLU A 110 5.74 -15.87 12.68
CA GLU A 110 5.11 -17.14 12.35
C GLU A 110 6.06 -18.33 12.55
N HIS A 111 7.37 -18.10 12.72
CA HIS A 111 8.42 -19.12 12.79
C HIS A 111 8.42 -20.05 11.56
N ALA A 112 8.11 -19.51 10.39
CA ALA A 112 7.84 -20.25 9.17
C ALA A 112 8.80 -19.92 8.02
N LEU A 113 9.83 -19.10 8.24
CA LEU A 113 10.83 -18.77 7.22
C LEU A 113 11.67 -19.99 6.87
N ASP A 114 11.56 -20.43 5.61
CA ASP A 114 12.40 -21.49 5.05
C ASP A 114 13.64 -20.90 4.36
N PRO A 115 14.85 -21.13 4.91
CA PRO A 115 16.09 -20.60 4.30
C PRO A 115 16.38 -21.18 2.92
N VAL A 116 15.97 -22.43 2.66
CA VAL A 116 16.18 -23.08 1.36
C VAL A 116 15.33 -22.40 0.30
N TYR A 117 14.07 -22.14 0.64
CA TYR A 117 13.16 -21.41 -0.24
C TYR A 117 13.63 -19.94 -0.45
N ALA A 118 14.00 -19.24 0.62
CA ALA A 118 14.52 -17.88 0.52
C ALA A 118 15.74 -17.80 -0.42
N LYS A 119 16.67 -18.74 -0.30
CA LYS A 119 17.84 -18.85 -1.17
C LYS A 119 17.46 -19.11 -2.63
N ALA A 120 16.45 -19.96 -2.88
CA ALA A 120 15.95 -20.25 -4.22
C ALA A 120 15.34 -18.99 -4.89
N LEU A 121 14.80 -18.06 -4.10
CA LEU A 121 14.29 -16.77 -4.57
C LEU A 121 15.39 -15.70 -4.76
N GLY A 122 16.65 -16.05 -4.50
CA GLY A 122 17.79 -15.17 -4.67
C GLY A 122 18.17 -14.34 -3.45
N VAL A 123 17.60 -14.65 -2.26
CA VAL A 123 18.01 -14.03 -1.00
C VAL A 123 19.38 -14.55 -0.57
N ASP A 124 20.29 -13.66 -0.25
CA ASP A 124 21.53 -13.99 0.46
C ASP A 124 21.18 -14.25 1.94
N VAL A 125 21.00 -15.52 2.28
CA VAL A 125 20.59 -15.94 3.62
C VAL A 125 21.69 -15.74 4.66
N ASP A 126 22.96 -15.69 4.24
CA ASP A 126 24.09 -15.46 5.13
C ASP A 126 24.18 -13.99 5.59
N GLN A 127 23.59 -13.08 4.80
CA GLN A 127 23.53 -11.64 5.10
C GLN A 127 22.16 -11.20 5.63
N LEU A 128 21.17 -12.08 5.65
CA LEU A 128 19.83 -11.74 6.14
C LEU A 128 19.80 -11.76 7.67
N ILE A 129 19.44 -10.63 8.28
CA ILE A 129 19.22 -10.53 9.72
C ILE A 129 17.85 -11.11 10.04
N VAL A 130 17.80 -12.22 10.79
CA VAL A 130 16.52 -12.86 11.19
C VAL A 130 16.33 -12.75 12.69
N SER A 131 15.11 -12.43 13.12
CA SER A 131 14.68 -12.46 14.51
C SER A 131 13.36 -13.19 14.63
N GLN A 132 13.23 -14.04 15.66
CA GLN A 132 12.04 -14.84 15.96
C GLN A 132 11.54 -14.51 17.37
N PRO A 133 10.80 -13.41 17.55
CA PRO A 133 10.31 -12.96 18.84
C PRO A 133 9.11 -13.77 19.33
N ASP A 134 8.99 -13.94 20.66
CA ASP A 134 7.88 -14.66 21.28
C ASP A 134 6.61 -13.81 21.42
N THR A 135 6.76 -12.46 21.49
CA THR A 135 5.63 -11.53 21.69
C THR A 135 5.61 -10.43 20.64
N GLY A 136 4.43 -9.87 20.40
CA GLY A 136 4.25 -8.73 19.49
C GLY A 136 4.98 -7.48 19.96
N GLU A 137 5.05 -7.25 21.28
CA GLU A 137 5.84 -6.15 21.88
C GLU A 137 7.33 -6.31 21.54
N GLN A 138 7.88 -7.50 21.74
CA GLN A 138 9.28 -7.82 21.42
C GLN A 138 9.55 -7.66 19.92
N ALA A 139 8.64 -8.15 19.05
CA ALA A 139 8.76 -8.00 17.61
C ALA A 139 8.88 -6.54 17.17
N LEU A 140 8.02 -5.68 17.72
CA LEU A 140 7.97 -4.26 17.36
C LEU A 140 9.13 -3.47 17.97
N ASP A 141 9.59 -3.81 19.18
CA ASP A 141 10.76 -3.20 19.82
C ASP A 141 12.06 -3.57 19.06
N ILE A 142 12.22 -4.83 18.64
CA ILE A 142 13.35 -5.28 17.80
C ILE A 142 13.31 -4.53 16.45
N MET A 143 12.16 -4.46 15.83
CA MET A 143 12.00 -3.72 14.58
C MET A 143 12.37 -2.24 14.76
N GLU A 144 11.92 -1.58 15.85
CA GLU A 144 12.29 -0.21 16.16
C GLU A 144 13.81 -0.05 16.32
N ALA A 145 14.45 -0.93 17.07
CA ALA A 145 15.90 -0.89 17.34
C ALA A 145 16.71 -1.03 16.04
N LEU A 146 16.35 -2.00 15.18
CA LEU A 146 17.01 -2.22 13.89
C LEU A 146 16.85 -1.02 12.97
N VAL A 147 15.65 -0.48 12.81
CA VAL A 147 15.38 0.70 11.97
C VAL A 147 16.09 1.94 12.51
N ARG A 148 16.11 2.11 13.82
CA ARG A 148 16.78 3.25 14.50
C ARG A 148 18.29 3.26 14.30
N SER A 149 18.92 2.11 14.03
CA SER A 149 20.35 2.03 13.70
C SER A 149 20.70 2.82 12.43
N GLY A 150 19.74 3.01 11.52
CA GLY A 150 19.94 3.65 10.23
C GLY A 150 20.69 2.79 9.20
N ALA A 151 21.00 1.54 9.54
CA ALA A 151 21.75 0.63 8.68
C ALA A 151 20.86 -0.28 7.82
N ILE A 152 19.55 -0.37 8.13
CA ILE A 152 18.62 -1.30 7.46
C ILE A 152 17.92 -0.60 6.29
N ASP A 153 18.04 -1.15 5.08
CA ASP A 153 17.34 -0.67 3.89
C ASP A 153 15.92 -1.22 3.78
N ILE A 154 15.72 -2.48 4.13
CA ILE A 154 14.41 -3.15 4.12
C ILE A 154 14.23 -4.01 5.37
N ILE A 155 13.07 -3.90 6.01
CA ILE A 155 12.68 -4.74 7.13
C ILE A 155 11.27 -5.29 6.91
N VAL A 156 11.10 -6.59 7.17
CA VAL A 156 9.82 -7.31 7.03
C VAL A 156 9.38 -7.83 8.39
N LEU A 157 8.10 -7.69 8.72
CA LEU A 157 7.44 -8.35 9.84
C LEU A 157 6.40 -9.33 9.28
N ASP A 158 6.60 -10.62 9.49
CA ASP A 158 5.70 -11.69 9.03
C ASP A 158 5.21 -12.53 10.22
N SER A 159 3.96 -12.44 10.64
CA SER A 159 2.94 -11.51 10.19
C SER A 159 2.26 -10.80 11.38
N VAL A 160 1.60 -9.65 11.10
CA VAL A 160 0.79 -8.95 12.11
C VAL A 160 -0.30 -9.86 12.67
N ALA A 161 -0.85 -10.74 11.83
CA ALA A 161 -1.92 -11.67 12.24
C ALA A 161 -1.47 -12.72 13.27
N ALA A 162 -0.18 -13.07 13.27
CA ALA A 162 0.42 -14.06 14.17
C ALA A 162 0.94 -13.45 15.48
N MET A 163 1.01 -12.12 15.59
CA MET A 163 1.49 -11.49 16.82
C MET A 163 0.56 -11.76 17.98
N VAL A 164 1.10 -12.38 19.03
CA VAL A 164 0.46 -12.57 20.33
C VAL A 164 1.03 -11.52 21.29
N THR A 165 0.17 -10.84 22.03
CA THR A 165 0.63 -9.84 23.02
C THR A 165 1.10 -10.52 24.31
N LYS A 166 1.98 -9.85 25.06
CA LYS A 166 2.47 -10.36 26.34
C LYS A 166 1.32 -10.67 27.29
N ALA A 167 0.28 -9.83 27.31
CA ALA A 167 -0.92 -10.02 28.12
C ALA A 167 -1.69 -11.31 27.74
N GLU A 168 -1.73 -11.67 26.45
CA GLU A 168 -2.35 -12.90 25.98
C GLU A 168 -1.55 -14.15 26.38
N ILE A 169 -0.21 -14.05 26.42
CA ILE A 169 0.67 -15.17 26.84
C ILE A 169 0.58 -15.40 28.36
N GLU A 170 0.49 -14.32 29.15
CA GLU A 170 0.45 -14.37 30.61
C GLU A 170 -0.97 -14.67 31.15
N GLY A 171 -2.01 -14.58 30.32
CA GLY A 171 -3.40 -14.85 30.68
C GLY A 171 -3.75 -16.32 30.68
N ASP A 172 -4.91 -16.64 31.29
CA ASP A 172 -5.43 -18.00 31.33
C ASP A 172 -6.16 -18.39 30.01
N MET A 173 -6.18 -19.70 29.73
CA MET A 173 -6.96 -20.24 28.61
C MET A 173 -8.45 -19.94 28.80
N GLY A 174 -9.01 -19.09 27.95
CA GLY A 174 -10.40 -18.66 27.99
C GLY A 174 -10.58 -17.17 28.31
N ASP A 175 -9.51 -16.47 28.68
CA ASP A 175 -9.55 -15.02 28.82
C ASP A 175 -9.77 -14.33 27.47
N THR A 176 -10.48 -13.22 27.51
CA THR A 176 -10.77 -12.42 26.31
C THR A 176 -9.93 -11.15 26.28
N PHE A 177 -9.05 -11.04 25.29
CA PHE A 177 -8.13 -9.90 25.13
C PHE A 177 -8.56 -8.98 23.98
N VAL A 178 -9.80 -8.47 24.06
CA VAL A 178 -10.35 -7.63 22.99
C VAL A 178 -9.55 -6.34 22.82
N GLY A 179 -9.03 -6.12 21.60
CA GLY A 179 -8.39 -4.88 21.20
C GLY A 179 -6.96 -4.63 21.72
N VAL A 180 -6.34 -5.57 22.48
CA VAL A 180 -4.98 -5.40 22.99
C VAL A 180 -3.98 -5.28 21.83
N GLN A 181 -4.04 -6.17 20.85
CA GLN A 181 -3.21 -6.12 19.65
C GLN A 181 -3.41 -4.79 18.86
N ALA A 182 -4.64 -4.29 18.77
CA ALA A 182 -4.93 -3.04 18.07
C ALA A 182 -4.34 -1.82 18.80
N ARG A 183 -4.34 -1.81 20.14
CA ARG A 183 -3.68 -0.78 20.95
C ARG A 183 -2.16 -0.85 20.81
N LEU A 184 -1.58 -2.04 20.86
CA LEU A 184 -0.16 -2.27 20.60
C LEU A 184 0.28 -1.72 19.24
N MET A 185 -0.44 -2.09 18.17
CA MET A 185 -0.18 -1.59 16.82
C MET A 185 -0.32 -0.07 16.73
N SER A 186 -1.31 0.52 17.41
CA SER A 186 -1.50 1.98 17.40
C SER A 186 -0.33 2.71 18.08
N ALA A 187 0.18 2.20 19.17
CA ALA A 187 1.36 2.74 19.85
C ALA A 187 2.63 2.58 19.01
N ALA A 188 2.83 1.40 18.42
CA ALA A 188 3.99 1.10 17.57
C ALA A 188 4.02 1.98 16.32
N MET A 189 2.90 2.16 15.61
CA MET A 189 2.85 2.99 14.41
C MET A 189 3.22 4.45 14.70
N LYS A 190 2.82 5.01 15.84
CA LYS A 190 3.21 6.36 16.25
C LYS A 190 4.73 6.52 16.42
N LYS A 191 5.39 5.49 16.98
CA LYS A 191 6.84 5.50 17.18
C LYS A 191 7.59 5.22 15.87
N LEU A 192 7.23 4.14 15.17
CA LEU A 192 7.95 3.63 14.00
C LEU A 192 7.89 4.59 12.81
N THR A 193 6.77 5.27 12.56
CA THR A 193 6.61 6.14 11.37
C THR A 193 7.71 7.20 11.27
N ALA A 194 8.03 7.88 12.37
CA ALA A 194 9.06 8.92 12.37
C ALA A 194 10.47 8.35 12.20
N VAL A 195 10.74 7.20 12.80
CA VAL A 195 12.05 6.52 12.72
C VAL A 195 12.27 5.98 11.31
N ILE A 196 11.29 5.26 10.74
CA ILE A 196 11.31 4.71 9.38
C ILE A 196 11.54 5.82 8.34
N SER A 197 10.83 6.95 8.47
CA SER A 197 11.01 8.09 7.56
C SER A 197 12.40 8.70 7.63
N LYS A 198 13.01 8.76 8.83
CA LYS A 198 14.36 9.33 9.02
C LYS A 198 15.48 8.40 8.59
N SER A 199 15.31 7.10 8.79
CA SER A 199 16.30 6.07 8.40
C SER A 199 16.22 5.70 6.91
N ASN A 200 15.22 6.19 6.19
CA ASN A 200 14.96 5.85 4.78
C ASN A 200 14.75 4.33 4.54
N THR A 201 14.27 3.61 5.55
CA THR A 201 14.03 2.16 5.53
C THR A 201 12.69 1.84 4.86
N VAL A 202 12.63 0.81 4.02
CA VAL A 202 11.37 0.19 3.56
C VAL A 202 10.88 -0.75 4.66
N ALA A 203 9.72 -0.46 5.27
CA ALA A 203 9.15 -1.28 6.33
C ALA A 203 7.88 -1.99 5.85
N ILE A 204 7.95 -3.31 5.69
CA ILE A 204 6.85 -4.16 5.21
C ILE A 204 6.21 -4.88 6.39
N PHE A 205 4.90 -4.76 6.49
CA PHE A 205 4.05 -5.53 7.41
C PHE A 205 3.20 -6.48 6.59
N ILE A 206 3.44 -7.77 6.74
CA ILE A 206 2.59 -8.80 6.14
C ILE A 206 1.37 -8.99 7.04
N ASN A 207 0.19 -9.13 6.41
CA ASN A 207 -1.05 -9.34 7.13
C ASN A 207 -1.94 -10.36 6.42
N GLN A 208 -2.80 -11.01 7.18
CA GLN A 208 -3.80 -11.92 6.66
C GLN A 208 -5.16 -11.21 6.59
N VAL A 209 -6.08 -11.72 5.78
CA VAL A 209 -7.48 -11.31 5.81
C VAL A 209 -8.27 -12.24 6.73
N ARG A 210 -9.24 -11.65 7.43
CA ARG A 210 -10.22 -12.34 8.25
C ARG A 210 -11.60 -11.86 7.83
N GLU A 211 -12.59 -12.71 7.90
CA GLU A 211 -13.97 -12.34 7.62
C GLU A 211 -14.68 -11.87 8.88
N LYS A 212 -15.37 -10.74 8.79
CA LYS A 212 -16.25 -10.27 9.85
C LYS A 212 -17.59 -11.01 9.76
N ILE A 213 -17.95 -11.69 10.82
CA ILE A 213 -19.24 -12.36 10.95
C ILE A 213 -20.36 -11.31 11.00
N GLY A 214 -21.44 -11.53 10.25
CA GLY A 214 -22.66 -10.69 10.31
C GLY A 214 -22.75 -9.53 9.32
N ILE A 215 -21.75 -9.34 8.43
CA ILE A 215 -21.84 -8.36 7.34
C ILE A 215 -22.59 -8.99 6.16
N MET A 216 -23.85 -8.53 5.94
CA MET A 216 -24.67 -8.99 4.82
C MET A 216 -24.44 -8.17 3.53
N PHE A 217 -23.91 -6.94 3.63
CA PHE A 217 -23.66 -6.05 2.48
C PHE A 217 -22.27 -5.41 2.59
N GLY A 218 -21.57 -5.30 1.44
CA GLY A 218 -20.22 -4.76 1.36
C GLY A 218 -19.14 -5.85 1.49
N ASN A 219 -17.87 -5.43 1.66
CA ASN A 219 -16.75 -6.37 1.79
C ASN A 219 -16.60 -6.81 3.26
N PRO A 220 -16.82 -8.10 3.60
CA PRO A 220 -16.66 -8.61 4.95
C PRO A 220 -15.19 -8.74 5.36
N GLU A 221 -14.25 -8.69 4.42
CA GLU A 221 -12.83 -8.91 4.68
C GLU A 221 -12.20 -7.76 5.46
N THR A 222 -11.45 -8.09 6.49
CA THR A 222 -10.67 -7.15 7.28
C THR A 222 -9.32 -7.75 7.66
N THR A 223 -8.35 -6.88 7.97
CA THR A 223 -7.03 -7.32 8.47
C THR A 223 -6.97 -7.13 9.98
N PRO A 224 -6.37 -8.08 10.75
CA PRO A 224 -6.10 -7.95 12.18
C PRO A 224 -5.13 -6.80 12.50
N GLY A 225 -4.96 -6.48 13.79
CA GLY A 225 -4.14 -5.37 14.25
C GLY A 225 -4.84 -4.00 14.24
N GLY A 226 -6.17 -3.97 14.06
CA GLY A 226 -6.98 -2.75 14.12
C GLY A 226 -6.86 -1.84 12.89
N ARG A 227 -7.12 -0.55 13.08
CA ARG A 227 -7.12 0.44 11.98
C ARG A 227 -5.78 1.15 11.78
N ALA A 228 -4.88 1.12 12.77
CA ALA A 228 -3.67 1.94 12.79
C ALA A 228 -2.79 1.69 11.54
N LEU A 229 -2.46 0.42 11.25
CA LEU A 229 -1.63 0.07 10.09
C LEU A 229 -2.24 0.57 8.77
N LYS A 230 -3.56 0.44 8.60
CA LYS A 230 -4.27 0.94 7.40
C LYS A 230 -4.13 2.45 7.19
N PHE A 231 -4.07 3.23 8.28
CA PHE A 231 -3.88 4.68 8.20
C PHE A 231 -2.43 5.07 7.98
N TYR A 232 -1.49 4.44 8.71
CA TYR A 232 -0.07 4.77 8.68
C TYR A 232 0.62 4.27 7.40
N ALA A 233 0.22 3.13 6.86
CA ALA A 233 0.76 2.62 5.59
C ALA A 233 0.64 3.65 4.47
N SER A 234 1.74 3.90 3.76
CA SER A 234 1.77 4.73 2.55
C SER A 234 1.31 3.94 1.33
N VAL A 235 1.61 2.66 1.29
CA VAL A 235 1.20 1.73 0.25
C VAL A 235 0.53 0.52 0.89
N ARG A 236 -0.55 0.03 0.30
CA ARG A 236 -1.21 -1.22 0.67
C ARG A 236 -1.41 -2.06 -0.57
N ILE A 237 -0.87 -3.27 -0.56
CA ILE A 237 -0.89 -4.22 -1.67
C ILE A 237 -1.70 -5.44 -1.24
N GLU A 238 -2.75 -5.73 -1.98
CA GLU A 238 -3.52 -6.96 -1.84
C GLU A 238 -2.94 -8.02 -2.77
N VAL A 239 -2.61 -9.19 -2.22
CA VAL A 239 -2.05 -10.32 -2.97
C VAL A 239 -3.02 -11.49 -2.90
N ARG A 240 -3.50 -11.94 -4.07
CA ARG A 240 -4.44 -13.04 -4.19
C ARG A 240 -3.93 -14.11 -5.16
N LYS A 241 -4.11 -15.36 -4.79
CA LYS A 241 -3.91 -16.51 -5.64
C LYS A 241 -5.02 -16.54 -6.70
N GLY A 242 -4.64 -16.68 -7.97
CA GLY A 242 -5.53 -16.89 -9.11
C GLY A 242 -5.53 -18.34 -9.59
N GLU A 243 -5.59 -18.52 -10.91
CA GLU A 243 -5.65 -19.83 -11.56
C GLU A 243 -4.36 -20.63 -11.36
N ALA A 244 -4.52 -21.97 -11.28
CA ALA A 244 -3.39 -22.87 -11.20
C ALA A 244 -2.68 -23.03 -12.54
N ILE A 245 -1.36 -22.91 -12.54
CA ILE A 245 -0.51 -23.18 -13.70
C ILE A 245 -0.16 -24.65 -13.68
N LYS A 246 -0.42 -25.34 -14.78
CA LYS A 246 -0.21 -26.79 -14.91
C LYS A 246 0.81 -27.10 -15.99
N ASP A 247 1.62 -28.11 -15.73
CA ASP A 247 2.44 -28.79 -16.72
C ASP A 247 1.96 -30.25 -16.82
N GLY A 248 1.25 -30.58 -17.87
CA GLY A 248 0.55 -31.86 -18.01
C GLY A 248 -0.51 -32.05 -16.89
N ALA A 249 -0.32 -33.03 -16.03
CA ALA A 249 -1.20 -33.33 -14.88
C ALA A 249 -0.81 -32.56 -13.61
N ASP A 250 0.42 -32.07 -13.53
CA ASP A 250 0.98 -31.49 -12.31
C ASP A 250 0.72 -29.98 -12.23
N THR A 251 0.39 -29.50 -11.02
CA THR A 251 0.29 -28.07 -10.75
C THR A 251 1.67 -27.54 -10.34
N ILE A 252 2.26 -26.72 -11.19
CA ILE A 252 3.62 -26.18 -11.01
C ILE A 252 3.65 -24.78 -10.40
N GLY A 253 2.51 -24.11 -10.35
CA GLY A 253 2.43 -22.73 -9.85
C GLY A 253 1.02 -22.18 -9.86
N ASN A 254 0.91 -20.87 -9.65
CA ASN A 254 -0.36 -20.14 -9.70
C ASN A 254 -0.16 -18.78 -10.38
N ARG A 255 -1.15 -18.33 -11.12
CA ARG A 255 -1.29 -16.93 -11.51
C ARG A 255 -1.61 -16.13 -10.25
N THR A 256 -0.78 -15.17 -9.90
CA THR A 256 -0.96 -14.34 -8.70
C THR A 256 -1.36 -12.94 -9.14
N LYS A 257 -2.41 -12.41 -8.50
CA LYS A 257 -2.90 -11.05 -8.73
C LYS A 257 -2.50 -10.15 -7.57
N CYS A 258 -1.84 -9.04 -7.89
CA CYS A 258 -1.52 -7.97 -6.96
C CYS A 258 -2.33 -6.72 -7.30
N LYS A 259 -2.97 -6.10 -6.29
CA LYS A 259 -3.71 -4.86 -6.43
C LYS A 259 -3.23 -3.83 -5.43
N VAL A 260 -2.85 -2.66 -5.90
CA VAL A 260 -2.42 -1.54 -5.06
C VAL A 260 -3.67 -0.78 -4.58
N ILE A 261 -4.18 -1.14 -3.40
CA ILE A 261 -5.44 -0.59 -2.84
C ILE A 261 -5.25 0.85 -2.32
N LYS A 262 -4.05 1.16 -1.82
CA LYS A 262 -3.69 2.49 -1.32
C LYS A 262 -2.28 2.84 -1.78
N ASN A 263 -2.12 4.05 -2.27
CA ASN A 263 -0.82 4.59 -2.66
C ASN A 263 -0.78 6.09 -2.35
N LYS A 264 0.26 6.53 -1.64
CA LYS A 264 0.49 7.95 -1.31
C LYS A 264 1.62 8.56 -2.15
N VAL A 265 2.26 7.77 -3.02
CA VAL A 265 3.41 8.21 -3.83
C VAL A 265 3.11 8.20 -5.33
N ALA A 266 2.00 7.57 -5.74
CA ALA A 266 1.50 7.53 -7.11
C ALA A 266 -0.02 7.26 -7.11
N PRO A 267 -0.73 7.33 -8.25
CA PRO A 267 -2.15 6.98 -8.35
C PRO A 267 -2.42 5.54 -7.88
N PRO A 268 -3.41 5.32 -6.99
CA PRO A 268 -3.77 4.00 -6.49
C PRO A 268 -4.62 3.21 -7.49
N PHE A 269 -4.97 1.97 -7.08
CA PHE A 269 -5.88 1.01 -7.75
C PHE A 269 -5.35 0.34 -9.01
N LYS A 270 -4.10 0.60 -9.39
CA LYS A 270 -3.43 -0.20 -10.42
C LYS A 270 -3.27 -1.65 -9.93
N SER A 271 -3.29 -2.60 -10.86
CA SER A 271 -3.12 -4.03 -10.57
C SER A 271 -2.22 -4.67 -11.61
N CYS A 272 -1.55 -5.74 -11.19
CA CYS A 272 -0.76 -6.60 -12.07
C CYS A 272 -1.04 -8.07 -11.77
N GLU A 273 -0.68 -8.93 -12.71
CA GLU A 273 -0.75 -10.38 -12.57
C GLU A 273 0.54 -10.99 -13.10
N PHE A 274 1.06 -11.97 -12.38
CA PHE A 274 2.26 -12.69 -12.76
C PHE A 274 2.18 -14.17 -12.37
N ASP A 275 3.01 -14.98 -13.03
CA ASP A 275 3.14 -16.39 -12.74
C ASP A 275 4.05 -16.57 -11.51
N MET A 276 3.55 -17.24 -10.48
CA MET A 276 4.30 -17.65 -9.31
C MET A 276 4.54 -19.15 -9.35
N ILE A 277 5.77 -19.56 -9.59
CA ILE A 277 6.17 -20.95 -9.77
C ILE A 277 6.65 -21.50 -8.43
N PHE A 278 6.17 -22.68 -8.05
CA PHE A 278 6.56 -23.33 -6.79
C PHE A 278 8.06 -23.61 -6.76
N GLY A 279 8.70 -23.26 -5.66
CA GLY A 279 10.15 -23.40 -5.49
C GLY A 279 11.00 -22.31 -6.19
N HIS A 280 10.44 -21.52 -7.12
CA HIS A 280 11.16 -20.52 -7.90
C HIS A 280 10.62 -19.09 -7.75
N GLY A 281 9.40 -18.93 -7.22
CA GLY A 281 8.76 -17.64 -7.01
C GLY A 281 8.25 -16.98 -8.29
N ILE A 282 8.43 -15.67 -8.41
CA ILE A 282 7.95 -14.85 -9.52
C ILE A 282 8.70 -15.22 -10.81
N SER A 283 7.97 -15.58 -11.85
CA SER A 283 8.54 -15.85 -13.19
C SER A 283 8.82 -14.54 -13.91
N ARG A 284 9.99 -13.93 -13.65
CA ARG A 284 10.36 -12.66 -14.28
C ARG A 284 10.37 -12.74 -15.81
N THR A 285 10.93 -13.82 -16.38
CA THR A 285 10.94 -14.05 -17.82
C THR A 285 9.52 -14.17 -18.38
N GLY A 286 8.58 -14.75 -17.60
CA GLY A 286 7.17 -14.81 -17.95
C GLY A 286 6.54 -13.42 -18.02
N GLU A 287 6.83 -12.54 -17.06
CA GLU A 287 6.34 -11.16 -17.07
C GLU A 287 6.92 -10.34 -18.23
N VAL A 288 8.25 -10.45 -18.46
CA VAL A 288 8.90 -9.77 -19.60
C VAL A 288 8.24 -10.17 -20.91
N LEU A 289 7.97 -11.45 -21.10
CA LEU A 289 7.31 -11.94 -22.31
C LEU A 289 5.89 -11.40 -22.44
N ASP A 290 5.11 -11.40 -21.35
CA ASP A 290 3.72 -10.93 -21.36
C ASP A 290 3.63 -9.43 -21.69
N TYR A 291 4.41 -8.60 -21.00
CA TYR A 291 4.45 -7.15 -21.26
C TYR A 291 5.05 -6.82 -22.63
N ALA A 292 6.07 -7.57 -23.07
CA ALA A 292 6.63 -7.35 -24.40
C ALA A 292 5.65 -7.66 -25.53
N ILE A 293 4.73 -8.61 -25.33
CA ILE A 293 3.66 -8.89 -26.28
C ILE A 293 2.58 -7.79 -26.21
N GLU A 294 2.18 -7.38 -25.02
CA GLU A 294 1.17 -6.33 -24.82
C GLU A 294 1.61 -4.99 -25.42
N LEU A 295 2.89 -4.68 -25.37
CA LEU A 295 3.49 -3.47 -25.92
C LEU A 295 3.98 -3.62 -27.38
N ASP A 296 3.63 -4.71 -28.06
CA ASP A 296 4.06 -5.02 -29.45
C ASP A 296 5.60 -5.04 -29.66
N ILE A 297 6.39 -5.16 -28.59
CA ILE A 297 7.86 -5.30 -28.62
C ILE A 297 8.21 -6.69 -29.16
N ILE A 298 7.53 -7.74 -28.68
CA ILE A 298 7.58 -9.10 -29.21
C ILE A 298 6.31 -9.36 -30.00
N LYS A 299 6.47 -9.71 -31.28
CA LYS A 299 5.35 -10.03 -32.16
C LYS A 299 4.97 -11.51 -32.03
N LYS A 300 3.68 -11.79 -31.76
CA LYS A 300 3.13 -13.13 -31.72
C LYS A 300 2.34 -13.42 -32.98
N SER A 301 2.74 -14.46 -33.73
CA SER A 301 2.05 -14.94 -34.93
C SER A 301 1.73 -16.44 -34.79
N GLY A 302 0.51 -16.75 -34.44
CA GLY A 302 0.09 -18.10 -34.09
C GLY A 302 0.86 -18.64 -32.88
N ALA A 303 1.59 -19.73 -33.06
CA ALA A 303 2.45 -20.31 -32.02
C ALA A 303 3.87 -19.71 -31.99
N TRP A 304 4.22 -18.84 -32.93
CA TRP A 304 5.57 -18.28 -33.06
C TRP A 304 5.68 -16.91 -32.43
N PHE A 305 6.82 -16.70 -31.77
CA PHE A 305 7.24 -15.42 -31.19
C PHE A 305 8.47 -14.91 -31.94
N SER A 306 8.48 -13.61 -32.24
CA SER A 306 9.59 -12.95 -32.96
C SER A 306 9.95 -11.61 -32.32
N TYR A 307 11.24 -11.33 -32.29
CA TYR A 307 11.82 -10.10 -31.82
C TYR A 307 12.84 -9.59 -32.85
N ASN A 308 12.76 -8.31 -33.25
CA ASN A 308 13.59 -7.73 -34.32
C ASN A 308 13.64 -8.61 -35.59
N ASP A 309 12.47 -9.09 -36.05
CA ASP A 309 12.28 -9.99 -37.21
C ASP A 309 12.93 -11.38 -37.09
N MET A 310 13.57 -11.68 -35.95
CA MET A 310 14.12 -13.01 -35.64
C MET A 310 13.11 -13.82 -34.84
N ARG A 311 12.90 -15.09 -35.25
CA ARG A 311 12.07 -16.03 -34.47
C ARG A 311 12.83 -16.45 -33.22
N ILE A 312 12.24 -16.19 -32.03
CA ILE A 312 12.85 -16.47 -30.73
C ILE A 312 12.29 -17.71 -30.05
N GLY A 313 11.12 -18.20 -30.48
CA GLY A 313 10.57 -19.44 -29.95
C GLY A 313 9.25 -19.85 -30.59
N GLN A 314 8.94 -21.15 -30.50
CA GLN A 314 7.61 -21.69 -30.79
C GLN A 314 6.94 -22.13 -29.48
N GLY A 315 5.85 -21.48 -29.08
CA GLY A 315 5.20 -21.64 -27.79
C GLY A 315 5.85 -20.80 -26.70
N ARG A 316 5.06 -20.54 -25.63
CA ARG A 316 5.44 -19.68 -24.49
C ARG A 316 6.70 -20.19 -23.77
N GLU A 317 6.76 -21.48 -23.47
CA GLU A 317 7.85 -22.06 -22.68
C GLU A 317 9.20 -22.05 -23.43
N ASN A 318 9.20 -22.35 -24.75
CA ASN A 318 10.42 -22.25 -25.54
C ASN A 318 10.90 -20.81 -25.68
N THR A 319 9.99 -19.85 -25.71
CA THR A 319 10.34 -18.42 -25.77
C THR A 319 10.91 -17.94 -24.43
N LYS A 320 10.33 -18.37 -23.30
CA LYS A 320 10.91 -18.11 -21.97
C LYS A 320 12.32 -18.66 -21.86
N LYS A 321 12.50 -19.92 -22.25
CA LYS A 321 13.83 -20.55 -22.25
C LYS A 321 14.83 -19.79 -23.11
N PHE A 322 14.43 -19.32 -24.30
CA PHE A 322 15.30 -18.48 -25.14
C PHE A 322 15.72 -17.21 -24.42
N LEU A 323 14.80 -16.52 -23.72
CA LEU A 323 15.10 -15.31 -22.97
C LEU A 323 16.02 -15.59 -21.77
N ASP A 324 15.81 -16.71 -21.06
CA ASP A 324 16.68 -17.16 -19.96
C ASP A 324 18.11 -17.46 -20.45
N ASP A 325 18.24 -18.09 -21.64
CA ASP A 325 19.52 -18.40 -22.25
C ASP A 325 20.21 -17.15 -22.87
N ASN A 326 19.48 -16.04 -23.07
CA ASN A 326 19.97 -14.80 -23.69
C ASN A 326 19.67 -13.56 -22.82
N PRO A 327 20.36 -13.39 -21.68
CA PRO A 327 20.10 -12.32 -20.72
C PRO A 327 20.27 -10.91 -21.30
N ASP A 328 21.16 -10.72 -22.29
CA ASP A 328 21.34 -9.42 -22.94
C ASP A 328 20.10 -9.01 -23.74
N VAL A 329 19.48 -9.97 -24.45
CA VAL A 329 18.23 -9.75 -25.19
C VAL A 329 17.08 -9.49 -24.23
N MET A 330 17.02 -10.24 -23.13
CA MET A 330 16.02 -10.05 -22.09
C MET A 330 16.10 -8.63 -21.50
N LYS A 331 17.32 -8.17 -21.18
CA LYS A 331 17.54 -6.83 -20.65
C LYS A 331 17.16 -5.74 -21.66
N GLU A 332 17.51 -5.90 -22.94
CA GLU A 332 17.10 -4.95 -23.99
C GLU A 332 15.57 -4.84 -24.08
N ILE A 333 14.85 -5.95 -23.96
CA ILE A 333 13.40 -5.98 -23.97
C ILE A 333 12.84 -5.29 -22.71
N GLU A 334 13.40 -5.56 -21.51
CA GLU A 334 13.01 -4.90 -20.28
C GLU A 334 13.18 -3.38 -20.38
N ASP A 335 14.30 -2.90 -20.89
CA ASP A 335 14.56 -1.47 -21.08
C ASP A 335 13.53 -0.83 -22.01
N LYS A 336 13.09 -1.53 -23.07
CA LYS A 336 12.02 -1.08 -23.96
C LYS A 336 10.65 -1.08 -23.30
N ILE A 337 10.36 -2.07 -22.43
CA ILE A 337 9.12 -2.11 -21.66
C ILE A 337 9.03 -0.87 -20.75
N TRP A 338 10.10 -0.57 -20.00
CA TRP A 338 10.14 0.61 -19.14
C TRP A 338 9.97 1.92 -19.89
N ALA A 339 10.69 2.09 -21.01
CA ALA A 339 10.56 3.28 -21.85
C ALA A 339 9.16 3.48 -22.45
N SER A 340 8.45 2.38 -22.70
CA SER A 340 7.07 2.42 -23.24
C SER A 340 6.05 2.69 -22.13
N ALA A 341 6.27 2.14 -20.93
CA ALA A 341 5.41 2.37 -19.76
C ALA A 341 5.45 3.84 -19.32
N GLU A 342 6.63 4.48 -19.31
CA GLU A 342 6.76 5.90 -19.00
C GLU A 342 5.98 6.79 -19.99
N LYS A 343 5.95 6.43 -21.27
CA LYS A 343 5.17 7.18 -22.29
C LYS A 343 3.67 7.03 -22.09
N LEU A 344 3.20 5.82 -21.76
CA LEU A 344 1.78 5.58 -21.50
C LEU A 344 1.25 6.36 -20.30
N ASP A 345 2.03 6.45 -19.22
CA ASP A 345 1.68 7.26 -18.03
C ASP A 345 1.67 8.77 -18.36
N TYR A 346 2.52 9.25 -19.29
CA TYR A 346 2.54 10.63 -19.73
C TYR A 346 1.32 10.97 -20.60
N ASP A 347 0.99 10.10 -21.55
CA ASP A 347 -0.16 10.32 -22.47
C ASP A 347 -1.50 10.27 -21.70
N ALA A 348 -1.64 9.37 -20.71
CA ALA A 348 -2.82 9.29 -19.86
C ALA A 348 -3.03 10.55 -18.99
N ASN A 349 -1.95 11.20 -18.56
CA ASN A 349 -2.03 12.46 -17.81
C ASN A 349 -2.24 13.69 -18.74
N GLY A 350 -1.83 13.60 -20.00
CA GLY A 350 -1.97 14.68 -20.99
C GLY A 350 -3.39 14.79 -21.57
N GLU A 351 -4.10 13.67 -21.73
CA GLU A 351 -5.49 13.68 -22.24
C GLU A 351 -6.51 14.20 -21.20
N GLU A 352 -6.23 14.11 -19.90
CA GLU A 352 -7.10 14.68 -18.85
C GLU A 352 -7.01 16.22 -18.79
N GLU A 353 -5.91 16.86 -19.18
CA GLU A 353 -5.80 18.32 -19.19
C GLU A 353 -6.45 18.95 -20.42
N GLU A 354 -6.49 18.29 -21.59
CA GLU A 354 -7.18 18.81 -22.78
C GLU A 354 -8.71 18.63 -22.75
N SER A 355 -9.24 17.66 -22.00
CA SER A 355 -10.69 17.40 -21.92
C SER A 355 -11.46 18.35 -20.97
N THR A 356 -10.77 19.14 -20.15
CA THR A 356 -11.41 20.07 -19.19
C THR A 356 -11.59 21.49 -19.70
N GLU A 357 -11.04 21.86 -20.87
CA GLU A 357 -11.15 23.22 -21.41
C GLU A 357 -12.29 23.41 -22.45
N SER A 358 -13.02 22.36 -22.84
CA SER A 358 -14.02 22.40 -23.91
C SER A 358 -15.48 22.18 -23.49
N ALA A 359 -15.87 22.38 -22.22
CA ALA A 359 -17.26 22.27 -21.79
C ALA A 359 -17.76 23.48 -21.00
N ALA A 360 -17.63 24.68 -21.59
CA ALA A 360 -18.48 25.81 -21.22
C ALA A 360 -19.69 25.82 -22.16
N ALA A 361 -20.71 25.03 -21.87
CA ALA A 361 -21.97 25.07 -22.56
C ALA A 361 -22.97 25.93 -21.80
N GLU A 362 -23.70 26.74 -22.59
CA GLU A 362 -24.74 27.69 -22.24
C GLU A 362 -25.82 27.14 -21.27
N PRO A 363 -26.45 27.97 -20.43
CA PRO A 363 -27.54 27.54 -19.55
C PRO A 363 -28.83 27.29 -20.31
N ALA A 364 -29.37 26.09 -20.23
CA ALA A 364 -30.69 25.74 -20.74
C ALA A 364 -31.81 26.40 -19.92
N PRO A 365 -32.95 26.78 -20.55
CA PRO A 365 -34.07 27.47 -19.89
C PRO A 365 -34.87 26.54 -18.99
N ALA A 366 -35.37 27.11 -17.88
CA ALA A 366 -36.18 26.45 -16.86
C ALA A 366 -37.54 25.92 -17.45
N PRO A 367 -38.03 24.76 -16.99
CA PRO A 367 -39.34 24.26 -17.33
C PRO A 367 -40.45 24.96 -16.53
N GLU A 368 -41.50 25.40 -17.26
CA GLU A 368 -42.74 25.98 -16.72
C GLU A 368 -43.57 24.94 -15.92
N ALA A 369 -44.24 25.41 -14.90
CA ALA A 369 -45.15 24.62 -14.03
C ALA A 369 -46.48 24.31 -14.77
N PRO A 370 -47.06 23.13 -14.63
CA PRO A 370 -48.41 22.87 -15.13
C PRO A 370 -49.49 23.30 -14.16
N VAL A 371 -50.48 24.00 -14.73
CA VAL A 371 -51.72 24.46 -14.12
C VAL A 371 -52.65 23.29 -13.76
N SER A 372 -53.36 23.43 -12.64
CA SER A 372 -54.42 22.59 -12.15
C SER A 372 -55.70 22.68 -13.02
N ASP A 373 -56.36 21.56 -13.30
CA ASP A 373 -57.82 21.54 -13.44
C ASP A 373 -58.44 20.27 -12.83
N ALA A 374 -59.49 20.53 -12.10
CA ALA A 374 -60.30 19.58 -11.36
C ALA A 374 -61.29 18.87 -12.29
N ASP A 375 -61.60 17.61 -12.00
CA ASP A 375 -62.98 17.14 -11.80
C ASP A 375 -62.99 15.68 -11.34
N ALA A 376 -63.82 15.38 -10.35
CA ALA A 376 -64.16 14.05 -9.86
C ALA A 376 -65.35 13.46 -10.67
N PRO A 377 -65.67 12.15 -10.63
CA PRO A 377 -66.38 11.62 -9.42
C PRO A 377 -66.15 10.12 -9.07
N ALA A 378 -66.45 9.89 -7.84
CA ALA A 378 -66.81 8.73 -7.01
C ALA A 378 -67.05 7.34 -7.60
N GLY A 379 -66.65 6.31 -6.83
CA GLY A 379 -67.09 4.90 -6.97
C GLY A 379 -66.34 3.91 -6.08
N ASP A 380 -66.79 3.75 -4.92
CA ASP A 380 -67.21 2.61 -4.08
C ASP A 380 -66.25 1.47 -3.71
N LYS A 381 -66.04 1.39 -2.37
CA LYS A 381 -65.93 0.25 -1.43
C LYS A 381 -65.17 -1.04 -1.83
N ALA A 382 -64.16 -1.36 -1.05
CA ALA A 382 -64.13 -2.63 -0.30
C ALA A 382 -63.04 -2.61 0.81
N LYS A 383 -63.45 -2.95 2.04
CA LYS A 383 -62.67 -3.20 3.26
C LYS A 383 -61.83 -4.45 3.11
N ARG A 384 -60.57 -4.41 3.66
CA ARG A 384 -60.02 -5.48 4.55
C ARG A 384 -58.58 -5.16 4.96
N GLY A 385 -58.38 -5.12 6.24
CA GLY A 385 -57.46 -5.98 6.95
C GLY A 385 -56.10 -5.37 7.27
N ARG A 386 -55.98 -4.74 8.44
CA ARG A 386 -54.70 -4.33 9.05
C ARG A 386 -54.10 -5.51 9.80
N PRO A 387 -52.82 -5.90 9.60
CA PRO A 387 -52.09 -6.62 10.61
C PRO A 387 -51.14 -5.70 11.39
N LYS A 388 -50.90 -6.10 12.62
CA LYS A 388 -50.28 -5.42 13.74
C LYS A 388 -48.80 -5.08 13.49
N LYS A 389 -48.38 -3.94 14.04
CA LYS A 389 -47.00 -3.55 14.31
C LYS A 389 -46.31 -4.56 15.23
N SER A 390 -45.24 -5.17 14.83
CA SER A 390 -44.21 -5.73 15.70
C SER A 390 -43.07 -4.73 15.76
N SER A 391 -42.80 -4.25 16.97
CA SER A 391 -41.66 -3.40 17.32
C SER A 391 -40.39 -4.20 17.22
N VAL A 392 -39.52 -3.86 16.25
CA VAL A 392 -38.11 -4.28 16.26
C VAL A 392 -37.32 -3.14 16.89
N VAL A 393 -36.72 -3.43 18.00
CA VAL A 393 -35.76 -2.58 18.70
C VAL A 393 -34.49 -2.56 17.84
N VAL A 394 -34.17 -1.40 17.28
CA VAL A 394 -32.86 -1.16 16.64
C VAL A 394 -31.92 -0.74 17.77
N ALA A 395 -30.95 -1.59 18.10
CA ALA A 395 -29.84 -1.18 18.93
C ALA A 395 -28.96 -0.25 18.09
N ALA A 396 -28.83 0.97 18.52
CA ALA A 396 -27.86 1.94 18.02
C ALA A 396 -26.53 1.63 18.71
N ASP A 397 -25.55 1.23 17.93
CA ASP A 397 -24.14 1.23 18.36
C ASP A 397 -23.60 2.66 18.20
N ASP A 398 -23.75 3.46 19.25
CA ASP A 398 -23.03 4.71 19.46
C ASP A 398 -21.66 4.40 20.09
N ASP A 399 -20.62 4.18 19.25
CA ASP A 399 -19.22 4.25 19.67
C ASP A 399 -18.61 5.60 19.24
N PHE A 400 -19.02 6.66 19.92
CA PHE A 400 -18.24 7.88 20.03
C PHE A 400 -17.49 7.84 21.36
N ASP A 401 -16.24 7.38 21.35
CA ASP A 401 -15.32 7.60 22.47
C ASP A 401 -14.90 9.06 22.49
N GLU A 402 -15.49 9.78 23.43
CA GLU A 402 -15.16 11.12 23.87
C GLU A 402 -13.74 11.11 24.45
N PHE A 403 -12.84 11.92 23.90
CA PHE A 403 -11.51 12.17 24.46
C PHE A 403 -11.67 12.93 25.78
N ALA A 404 -11.60 12.22 26.89
CA ALA A 404 -11.37 12.83 28.19
C ALA A 404 -9.92 13.29 28.25
N ILE A 405 -9.72 14.60 28.34
CA ILE A 405 -8.47 15.23 28.68
C ILE A 405 -8.39 15.19 30.21
N ASP A 406 -7.59 14.27 30.77
CA ASP A 406 -7.24 14.29 32.17
C ASP A 406 -6.33 15.51 32.41
N GLU A 407 -6.85 16.46 33.21
CA GLU A 407 -6.07 17.52 33.83
C GLU A 407 -5.08 16.87 34.82
N ILE A 408 -3.81 17.08 34.56
CA ILE A 408 -2.75 16.71 35.53
C ILE A 408 -2.70 17.84 36.55
N ASP A 409 -3.24 17.57 37.73
CA ASP A 409 -2.99 18.38 38.92
C ASP A 409 -1.53 18.23 39.34
N ALA A 410 -0.88 19.37 39.46
CA ALA A 410 0.45 19.50 40.03
C ALA A 410 0.36 19.54 41.57
N ASP A 411 1.09 18.66 42.22
CA ASP A 411 1.71 18.88 43.54
C ASP A 411 3.15 18.35 43.52
#